data_b74994cca29772d7a11410a0c75ab9b4
#
_entry.id   b74994cca29772d7a11410a0c75ab9b4
#
_cell.length_a   1.000
_cell.length_b   1.000
_cell.length_c   1.000
_cell.angle_alpha   90.00
_cell.angle_beta   90.00
_cell.angle_gamma   90.00
#
_symmetry.space_group_name_H-M   'P 1'
#
loop_
_entity.id
_entity.type
_entity.pdbx_description
1 polymer ?
#
loop_
_entity_poly.entity_id
_entity_poly.type
_entity_poly.pdbx_seq_one_letter_code
_entity_poly.pdbx_strand_id
1 'polypeptide(L)' 'MKCWHCNTELIWGGDHDIEDDETYIMVTNLSCPKCKSHVEVYLPKEEEE' A
#
# COMPACT_ATOMS: atom_id res chain seq x y z
N MET A 1 -8.31 -4.68 -3.67
CA MET A 1 -7.18 -5.59 -3.52
C MET A 1 -7.50 -6.63 -2.49
N LYS A 2 -7.18 -7.85 -2.74
CA LYS A 2 -7.49 -8.91 -1.81
C LYS A 2 -6.28 -9.35 -1.03
N CYS A 3 -6.51 -9.80 0.17
CA CYS A 3 -5.44 -10.27 1.05
C CYS A 3 -4.79 -11.52 0.46
N TRP A 4 -3.47 -11.55 0.49
CA TRP A 4 -2.75 -12.70 -0.05
C TRP A 4 -2.88 -13.92 0.86
N HIS A 5 -3.24 -13.70 2.10
CA HIS A 5 -3.29 -14.78 3.07
C HIS A 5 -4.67 -15.43 3.15
N CYS A 6 -5.72 -14.66 3.29
CA CYS A 6 -7.03 -15.23 3.46
C CYS A 6 -7.98 -14.85 2.33
N ASN A 7 -7.47 -14.09 1.35
CA ASN A 7 -8.25 -13.74 0.17
C ASN A 7 -9.46 -12.88 0.49
N THR A 8 -9.44 -12.17 1.58
CA THR A 8 -10.53 -11.28 1.95
C THR A 8 -10.23 -9.91 1.40
N GLU A 9 -11.25 -9.16 1.02
CA GLU A 9 -11.06 -7.84 0.48
C GLU A 9 -10.40 -6.93 1.51
N LEU A 10 -9.31 -6.29 1.15
CA LEU A 10 -8.60 -5.42 2.07
C LEU A 10 -9.32 -4.09 2.20
N ILE A 11 -9.19 -3.48 3.37
CA ILE A 11 -9.80 -2.20 3.65
C ILE A 11 -8.74 -1.13 3.47
N TRP A 12 -9.06 -0.10 2.68
CA TRP A 12 -8.13 0.98 2.43
C TRP A 12 -8.00 1.83 3.68
N GLY A 13 -6.79 2.05 4.12
CA GLY A 13 -6.53 2.78 5.34
C GLY A 13 -6.03 4.18 5.14
N GLY A 14 -5.62 4.54 3.92
CA GLY A 14 -5.17 5.88 3.66
C GLY A 14 -3.85 5.91 2.90
N ASP A 15 -3.49 7.08 2.41
CA ASP A 15 -2.26 7.25 1.68
C ASP A 15 -1.38 8.25 2.41
N HIS A 16 -0.09 8.15 2.21
CA HIS A 16 0.84 9.09 2.78
C HIS A 16 1.82 9.49 1.69
N ASP A 17 2.18 10.77 1.64
CA ASP A 17 3.17 11.22 0.69
C ASP A 17 4.54 10.95 1.26
N ILE A 18 5.45 10.48 0.45
CA ILE A 18 6.80 10.20 0.87
C ILE A 18 7.69 11.20 0.19
N GLU A 19 8.24 12.12 0.93
CA GLU A 19 9.07 13.14 0.34
C GLU A 19 10.54 12.87 0.53
N ASP A 20 10.89 12.04 1.47
CA ASP A 20 12.29 11.77 1.73
C ASP A 20 12.82 10.62 0.89
N ASP A 21 12.01 9.97 0.11
CA ASP A 21 12.44 8.80 -0.62
C ASP A 21 12.60 9.17 -2.08
N GLU A 22 13.69 8.77 -2.68
CA GLU A 22 13.92 9.07 -4.08
C GLU A 22 13.30 8.04 -5.00
N THR A 23 12.94 6.91 -4.49
CA THR A 23 12.38 5.82 -5.30
C THR A 23 10.87 5.87 -5.36
N TYR A 24 10.24 6.17 -4.23
CA TYR A 24 8.79 6.13 -4.17
C TYR A 24 8.22 7.49 -3.84
N ILE A 25 7.02 7.74 -4.28
CA ILE A 25 6.39 9.02 -4.08
C ILE A 25 5.31 8.96 -3.01
N MET A 26 4.68 7.81 -2.84
CA MET A 26 3.65 7.69 -1.81
C MET A 26 3.45 6.24 -1.43
N VAL A 27 2.81 6.01 -0.32
CA VAL A 27 2.52 4.67 0.14
C VAL A 27 1.06 4.61 0.54
N THR A 28 0.41 3.52 0.21
CA THR A 28 -0.99 3.31 0.54
C THR A 28 -1.06 2.18 1.57
N ASN A 29 -1.84 2.40 2.63
CA ASN A 29 -1.98 1.40 3.67
C ASN A 29 -3.30 0.69 3.54
N LEU A 30 -3.26 -0.64 3.64
CA LEU A 30 -4.47 -1.42 3.61
C LEU A 30 -4.40 -2.43 4.75
N SER A 31 -5.52 -2.91 5.19
CA SER A 31 -5.54 -3.89 6.26
C SER A 31 -6.62 -4.92 5.99
N CYS A 32 -6.41 -6.11 6.49
CA CYS A 32 -7.36 -7.19 6.32
C CYS A 32 -8.21 -7.30 7.57
N PRO A 33 -9.54 -7.25 7.44
CA PRO A 33 -10.39 -7.32 8.61
C PRO A 33 -10.53 -8.72 9.16
N LYS A 34 -10.09 -9.71 8.41
CA LYS A 34 -10.24 -11.08 8.84
C LYS A 34 -9.00 -11.62 9.52
N CYS A 35 -7.87 -11.59 8.85
CA CYS A 35 -6.65 -12.12 9.44
C CYS A 35 -5.79 -11.03 10.05
N LYS A 36 -6.21 -9.78 9.95
CA LYS A 36 -5.50 -8.67 10.54
C LYS A 36 -4.13 -8.41 9.93
N SER A 37 -3.95 -8.80 8.69
CA SER A 37 -2.71 -8.52 7.99
C SER A 37 -2.64 -7.06 7.63
N HIS A 38 -1.44 -6.52 7.56
CA HIS A 38 -1.24 -5.13 7.21
C HIS A 38 -0.46 -5.10 5.91
N VAL A 39 -0.94 -4.35 4.93
CA VAL A 39 -0.31 -4.30 3.62
C VAL A 39 0.02 -2.85 3.30
N GLU A 40 1.22 -2.63 2.77
CA GLU A 40 1.63 -1.31 2.34
C GLU A 40 2.04 -1.40 0.90
N VAL A 41 1.47 -0.56 0.06
CA VAL A 41 1.77 -0.56 -1.37
C VAL A 41 2.46 0.75 -1.68
N TYR A 42 3.65 0.66 -2.28
CA TYR A 42 4.44 1.82 -2.59
C TYR A 42 4.30 2.18 -4.05
N LEU A 43 4.13 3.45 -4.33
CA LEU A 43 4.02 3.92 -5.70
C LEU A 43 5.33 4.54 -6.10
N PRO A 44 6.02 4.03 -7.10
CA PRO A 44 7.31 4.57 -7.51
C PRO A 44 7.14 5.89 -8.23
N LYS A 45 8.18 6.70 -8.17
CA LYS A 45 8.13 7.95 -8.88
C LYS A 45 8.13 7.69 -10.36
N GLU A 46 7.38 8.50 -11.09
CA GLU A 46 7.34 8.32 -12.46
C GLU A 46 8.57 8.77 -13.07
N GLU A 47 9.34 7.97 -13.58
CA GLU A 47 10.54 8.39 -14.12
C GLU A 47 10.43 8.36 -15.55
N GLU A 48 10.74 9.11 -16.23
CA GLU A 48 10.60 9.06 -17.53
C GLU A 48 11.64 8.51 -18.10
N GLU A 49 11.84 7.81 -18.50
CA GLU A 49 12.86 7.21 -18.97
C GLU A 49 12.97 7.25 -20.08
#